data_ce56dbb723de043c1fb47e38b3a4eeee
#
_entry.id   ce56dbb723de043c1fb47e38b3a4eeee
#
_cell.length_a   1.000
_cell.length_b   1.000
_cell.length_c   1.000
_cell.angle_alpha   90.00
_cell.angle_beta   90.00
_cell.angle_gamma   90.00
#
_symmetry.space_group_name_H-M   'P 1'
#
loop_
_entity.id
_entity.type
_entity.pdbx_description
1 polymer ?
#
loop_
_entity_poly.entity_id
_entity_poly.type
_entity_poly.pdbx_seq_one_letter_code
_entity_poly.pdbx_strand_id
1 'polypeptide(L)'
;LPLLVKKTIEDIDIFIVANQSQNTKEQVSTLENNIIFGIILVVFVLLFFLGVRNALFVGLSIPLSFAISFVILSVINIPINMIILFSLVISLGLLVDNGIVVTENIYRFMEKGYSPLKATKLGIGEISLPIITSTATTIAAFAPLVFWPGLTGKFMSFMPLGLIVTLTSSLFVALVINPVLISLLMKVEDEKNKNFAKYMRNFLILFVTGLTFIFIIKIFWLG
;
A
#
# COMPACT_ATOMS: atom_id res chain seq x y z
N LEU A 1 0.62 -14.32 -61.29
CA LEU A 1 0.65 -14.65 -59.83
C LEU A 1 0.83 -13.44 -58.92
N PRO A 2 1.83 -12.52 -59.14
CA PRO A 2 2.05 -11.37 -58.26
C PRO A 2 0.91 -10.34 -58.28
N LEU A 3 0.22 -10.17 -59.41
CA LEU A 3 -0.92 -9.25 -59.51
C LEU A 3 -2.18 -9.75 -58.77
N LEU A 4 -2.42 -11.07 -58.74
CA LEU A 4 -3.52 -11.66 -57.99
C LEU A 4 -3.30 -11.58 -56.48
N VAL A 5 -2.06 -11.82 -56.04
CA VAL A 5 -1.68 -11.69 -54.63
C VAL A 5 -1.81 -10.24 -54.17
N LYS A 6 -1.40 -9.26 -54.96
CA LYS A 6 -1.53 -7.85 -54.65
C LYS A 6 -3.00 -7.41 -54.54
N LYS A 7 -3.86 -7.88 -55.45
CA LYS A 7 -5.30 -7.59 -55.44
C LYS A 7 -6.02 -8.22 -54.25
N THR A 8 -5.59 -9.42 -53.80
CA THR A 8 -6.16 -10.10 -52.64
C THR A 8 -5.78 -9.41 -51.32
N ILE A 9 -4.67 -8.66 -51.28
CA ILE A 9 -4.24 -7.92 -50.07
C ILE A 9 -4.96 -6.56 -49.99
N GLU A 10 -5.29 -5.92 -51.11
CA GLU A 10 -6.02 -4.66 -51.17
C GLU A 10 -7.50 -4.78 -50.73
N ASP A 11 -8.10 -5.99 -50.84
CA ASP A 11 -9.49 -6.26 -50.44
C ASP A 11 -9.65 -6.86 -48.99
N ILE A 12 -8.56 -6.89 -48.21
CA ILE A 12 -8.64 -7.37 -46.80
C ILE A 12 -8.91 -6.18 -45.90
N ASP A 13 -10.15 -6.01 -45.49
CA ASP A 13 -10.54 -5.12 -44.41
C ASP A 13 -10.09 -5.75 -43.07
N ILE A 14 -8.98 -5.20 -42.50
CA ILE A 14 -8.49 -5.62 -41.19
C ILE A 14 -9.35 -4.93 -40.12
N PHE A 15 -10.34 -5.65 -39.61
CA PHE A 15 -11.11 -5.21 -38.46
C PHE A 15 -10.35 -5.58 -37.16
N ILE A 16 -9.91 -4.58 -36.42
CA ILE A 16 -9.37 -4.79 -35.06
C ILE A 16 -10.56 -5.05 -34.12
N VAL A 17 -10.91 -6.34 -33.96
CA VAL A 17 -12.06 -6.77 -33.15
C VAL A 17 -11.80 -6.64 -31.64
N ALA A 18 -10.54 -6.69 -31.21
CA ALA A 18 -10.16 -6.50 -29.81
C ALA A 18 -8.78 -5.86 -29.70
N ASN A 19 -8.71 -4.68 -29.16
CA ASN A 19 -7.44 -4.03 -28.83
C ASN A 19 -7.03 -4.37 -27.38
N GLN A 20 -6.41 -5.54 -27.19
CA GLN A 20 -5.94 -5.98 -25.86
C GLN A 20 -4.98 -5.00 -25.21
N SER A 21 -4.18 -4.28 -26.00
CA SER A 21 -3.26 -3.26 -25.51
C SER A 21 -4.01 -2.10 -24.83
N GLN A 22 -5.13 -1.69 -25.37
CA GLN A 22 -5.94 -0.61 -24.81
C GLN A 22 -6.65 -1.06 -23.53
N ASN A 23 -7.24 -2.25 -23.54
CA ASN A 23 -7.84 -2.85 -22.34
C ASN A 23 -6.82 -3.02 -21.21
N THR A 24 -5.60 -3.46 -21.52
CA THR A 24 -4.54 -3.60 -20.51
C THR A 24 -4.14 -2.25 -19.93
N LYS A 25 -4.01 -1.20 -20.75
CA LYS A 25 -3.71 0.16 -20.28
C LYS A 25 -4.80 0.70 -19.36
N GLU A 26 -6.07 0.53 -19.72
CA GLU A 26 -7.20 0.94 -18.88
C GLU A 26 -7.23 0.20 -17.53
N GLN A 27 -6.95 -1.10 -17.54
CA GLN A 27 -6.88 -1.90 -16.33
C GLN A 27 -5.71 -1.48 -15.43
N VAL A 28 -4.52 -1.23 -15.99
CA VAL A 28 -3.36 -0.72 -15.25
C VAL A 28 -3.67 0.64 -14.64
N SER A 29 -4.22 1.57 -15.42
CA SER A 29 -4.61 2.89 -14.92
C SER A 29 -5.67 2.82 -13.80
N THR A 30 -6.61 1.89 -13.92
CA THR A 30 -7.62 1.65 -12.88
C THR A 30 -6.97 1.15 -11.58
N LEU A 31 -6.00 0.23 -11.67
CA LEU A 31 -5.27 -0.28 -10.51
C LEU A 31 -4.38 0.78 -9.87
N GLU A 32 -3.70 1.61 -10.67
CA GLU A 32 -2.92 2.76 -10.18
C GLU A 32 -3.82 3.73 -9.40
N ASN A 33 -4.98 4.09 -9.95
CA ASN A 33 -5.96 4.94 -9.26
C ASN A 33 -6.46 4.31 -7.96
N ASN A 34 -6.70 3.00 -7.94
CA ASN A 34 -7.12 2.28 -6.74
C ASN A 34 -6.03 2.28 -5.65
N ILE A 35 -4.75 2.16 -6.05
CA ILE A 35 -3.61 2.28 -5.11
C ILE A 35 -3.58 3.68 -4.50
N ILE A 36 -3.65 4.73 -5.33
CA ILE A 36 -3.64 6.12 -4.87
C ILE A 36 -4.83 6.38 -3.94
N PHE A 37 -6.02 5.96 -4.33
CA PHE A 37 -7.22 6.09 -3.50
C PHE A 37 -7.10 5.33 -2.18
N GLY A 38 -6.56 4.10 -2.22
CA GLY A 38 -6.28 3.30 -1.04
C GLY A 38 -5.30 3.99 -0.08
N ILE A 39 -4.22 4.58 -0.59
CA ILE A 39 -3.26 5.35 0.20
C ILE A 39 -3.95 6.55 0.86
N ILE A 40 -4.73 7.32 0.11
CA ILE A 40 -5.47 8.48 0.63
C ILE A 40 -6.42 8.05 1.75
N LEU A 41 -7.18 6.97 1.53
CA LEU A 41 -8.13 6.45 2.51
C LEU A 41 -7.42 5.99 3.80
N VAL A 42 -6.31 5.26 3.66
CA VAL A 42 -5.50 4.81 4.80
C VAL A 42 -4.95 6.00 5.58
N VAL A 43 -4.32 6.97 4.90
CA VAL A 43 -3.80 8.18 5.56
C VAL A 43 -4.92 8.94 6.26
N PHE A 44 -6.10 9.04 5.66
CA PHE A 44 -7.25 9.67 6.28
C PHE A 44 -7.69 8.96 7.57
N VAL A 45 -7.75 7.62 7.56
CA VAL A 45 -8.05 6.83 8.77
C VAL A 45 -6.97 7.03 9.83
N LEU A 46 -5.71 7.01 9.44
CA LEU A 46 -4.59 7.22 10.36
C LEU A 46 -4.59 8.62 10.99
N LEU A 47 -4.96 9.64 10.23
CA LEU A 47 -5.12 11.02 10.75
C LEU A 47 -6.12 11.07 11.90
N PHE A 48 -7.15 10.25 11.82
CA PHE A 48 -8.17 10.20 12.85
C PHE A 48 -7.71 9.50 14.13
N PHE A 49 -7.02 8.36 14.02
CA PHE A 49 -6.63 7.54 15.17
C PHE A 49 -5.31 7.98 15.79
N LEU A 50 -4.32 8.34 14.98
CA LEU A 50 -2.94 8.60 15.42
C LEU A 50 -2.59 10.09 15.49
N GLY A 51 -3.48 10.97 15.01
CA GLY A 51 -3.20 12.39 14.86
C GLY A 51 -2.31 12.71 13.65
N VAL A 52 -2.24 14.00 13.30
CA VAL A 52 -1.62 14.47 12.04
C VAL A 52 -0.15 14.05 11.91
N ARG A 53 0.63 14.17 12.99
CA ARG A 53 2.07 13.90 12.96
C ARG A 53 2.37 12.43 12.73
N ASN A 54 1.80 11.55 13.55
CA ASN A 54 2.01 10.11 13.43
C ASN A 54 1.50 9.58 12.09
N ALA A 55 0.32 10.05 11.66
CA ALA A 55 -0.26 9.69 10.37
C ALA A 55 0.62 10.10 9.18
N LEU A 56 1.30 11.23 9.24
CA LEU A 56 2.23 11.67 8.18
C LEU A 56 3.44 10.73 8.06
N PHE A 57 4.04 10.31 9.18
CA PHE A 57 5.18 9.38 9.14
C PHE A 57 4.78 8.02 8.59
N VAL A 58 3.65 7.47 9.06
CA VAL A 58 3.12 6.20 8.54
C VAL A 58 2.70 6.35 7.08
N GLY A 59 2.01 7.45 6.74
CA GLY A 59 1.58 7.73 5.37
C GLY A 59 2.75 7.86 4.39
N LEU A 60 3.87 8.43 4.82
CA LEU A 60 5.10 8.52 4.01
C LEU A 60 5.77 7.15 3.83
N SER A 61 5.64 6.26 4.81
CA SER A 61 6.21 4.90 4.71
C SER A 61 5.61 4.08 3.57
N ILE A 62 4.35 4.34 3.20
CA ILE A 62 3.64 3.60 2.15
C ILE A 62 4.29 3.81 0.78
N PRO A 63 4.38 5.05 0.25
CA PRO A 63 5.00 5.28 -1.05
C PRO A 63 6.48 4.91 -1.07
N LEU A 64 7.21 5.07 0.05
CA LEU A 64 8.61 4.63 0.14
C LEU A 64 8.74 3.11 0.02
N SER A 65 7.86 2.35 0.68
CA SER A 65 7.85 0.88 0.59
C SER A 65 7.54 0.41 -0.83
N PHE A 66 6.58 1.05 -1.51
CA PHE A 66 6.29 0.74 -2.91
C PHE A 66 7.44 1.11 -3.84
N ALA A 67 8.07 2.26 -3.64
CA ALA A 67 9.23 2.66 -4.44
C ALA A 67 10.38 1.64 -4.33
N ILE A 68 10.71 1.19 -3.11
CA ILE A 68 11.70 0.14 -2.89
C ILE A 68 11.26 -1.18 -3.53
N SER A 69 9.98 -1.54 -3.43
CA SER A 69 9.44 -2.75 -4.04
C SER A 69 9.60 -2.73 -5.57
N PHE A 70 9.31 -1.60 -6.21
CA PHE A 70 9.50 -1.45 -7.65
C PHE A 70 10.99 -1.55 -8.06
N VAL A 71 11.89 -0.98 -7.26
CA VAL A 71 13.34 -1.12 -7.50
C VAL A 71 13.75 -2.59 -7.39
N ILE A 72 13.32 -3.32 -6.35
CA ILE A 72 13.65 -4.74 -6.19
C ILE A 72 13.08 -5.56 -7.36
N LEU A 73 11.80 -5.36 -7.72
CA LEU A 73 11.17 -6.06 -8.85
C LEU A 73 11.93 -5.81 -10.17
N SER A 74 12.38 -4.57 -10.38
CA SER A 74 13.19 -4.21 -11.55
C SER A 74 14.54 -4.94 -11.57
N VAL A 75 15.23 -4.99 -10.43
CA VAL A 75 16.54 -5.66 -10.30
C VAL A 75 16.44 -7.17 -10.55
N ILE A 76 15.37 -7.81 -10.10
CA ILE A 76 15.14 -9.25 -10.34
C ILE A 76 14.44 -9.53 -11.69
N ASN A 77 14.32 -8.52 -12.56
CA ASN A 77 13.73 -8.61 -13.90
C ASN A 77 12.29 -9.14 -13.92
N ILE A 78 11.49 -8.83 -12.92
CA ILE A 78 10.07 -9.14 -12.91
C ILE A 78 9.30 -7.98 -13.52
N PRO A 79 8.60 -8.20 -14.65
CA PRO A 79 7.83 -7.15 -15.30
C PRO A 79 6.62 -6.75 -14.44
N ILE A 80 6.37 -5.45 -14.37
CA ILE A 80 5.14 -4.93 -13.77
C ILE A 80 3.98 -5.38 -14.64
N ASN A 81 3.10 -6.16 -14.07
CA ASN A 81 1.89 -6.68 -14.70
C ASN A 81 0.69 -6.52 -13.77
N MET A 82 -0.51 -6.80 -14.29
CA MET A 82 -1.75 -6.70 -13.53
C MET A 82 -1.74 -7.44 -12.20
N ILE A 83 -1.12 -8.63 -12.15
CA ILE A 83 -1.08 -9.49 -10.96
C ILE A 83 -0.16 -8.88 -9.90
N ILE A 84 0.98 -8.32 -10.30
CA ILE A 84 1.87 -7.56 -9.40
C ILE A 84 1.15 -6.32 -8.85
N LEU A 85 0.49 -5.52 -9.70
CA LEU A 85 -0.26 -4.35 -9.24
C LEU A 85 -1.38 -4.75 -8.27
N PHE A 86 -2.08 -5.84 -8.54
CA PHE A 86 -3.08 -6.38 -7.63
C PHE A 86 -2.47 -6.82 -6.29
N SER A 87 -1.28 -7.43 -6.30
CA SER A 87 -0.56 -7.78 -5.07
C SER A 87 -0.18 -6.54 -4.23
N LEU A 88 0.15 -5.42 -4.89
CA LEU A 88 0.41 -4.16 -4.20
C LEU A 88 -0.84 -3.61 -3.51
N VAL A 89 -2.01 -3.71 -4.16
CA VAL A 89 -3.29 -3.31 -3.54
C VAL A 89 -3.56 -4.15 -2.28
N ILE A 90 -3.37 -5.48 -2.36
CA ILE A 90 -3.55 -6.37 -1.21
C ILE A 90 -2.54 -6.06 -0.11
N SER A 91 -1.28 -5.83 -0.48
CA SER A 91 -0.21 -5.56 0.48
C SER A 91 -0.39 -4.22 1.22
N LEU A 92 -1.16 -3.28 0.68
CA LEU A 92 -1.36 -1.96 1.29
C LEU A 92 -1.82 -2.06 2.75
N GLY A 93 -2.80 -2.91 3.04
CA GLY A 93 -3.29 -3.11 4.40
C GLY A 93 -2.24 -3.73 5.34
N LEU A 94 -1.50 -4.72 4.85
CA LEU A 94 -0.47 -5.42 5.63
C LEU A 94 0.78 -4.54 5.87
N LEU A 95 1.08 -3.66 4.94
CA LEU A 95 2.25 -2.78 4.95
C LEU A 95 2.10 -1.67 6.00
N VAL A 96 0.89 -1.14 6.14
CA VAL A 96 0.60 -0.03 7.06
C VAL A 96 0.81 -0.44 8.52
N ASP A 97 0.49 -1.66 8.89
CA ASP A 97 0.58 -2.16 10.25
C ASP A 97 1.99 -2.05 10.83
N ASN A 98 3.02 -2.39 10.05
CA ASN A 98 4.41 -2.25 10.49
C ASN A 98 4.77 -0.79 10.81
N GLY A 99 4.35 0.14 9.95
CA GLY A 99 4.59 1.57 10.14
C GLY A 99 3.86 2.15 11.36
N ILE A 100 2.62 1.71 11.59
CA ILE A 100 1.81 2.14 12.74
C ILE A 100 2.49 1.73 14.04
N VAL A 101 2.78 0.44 14.19
CA VAL A 101 3.34 -0.11 15.45
C VAL A 101 4.66 0.54 15.80
N VAL A 102 5.55 0.76 14.80
CA VAL A 102 6.84 1.42 15.02
C VAL A 102 6.64 2.87 15.44
N THR A 103 5.82 3.62 14.72
CA THR A 103 5.62 5.06 14.99
C THR A 103 4.97 5.27 16.35
N GLU A 104 3.94 4.52 16.67
CA GLU A 104 3.21 4.61 17.93
C GLU A 104 4.10 4.24 19.12
N ASN A 105 4.89 3.17 19.01
CA ASN A 105 5.77 2.76 20.10
C ASN A 105 6.88 3.79 20.38
N ILE A 106 7.49 4.36 19.34
CA ILE A 106 8.47 5.43 19.50
C ILE A 106 7.81 6.65 20.14
N TYR A 107 6.62 7.05 19.66
CA TYR A 107 5.88 8.19 20.19
C TYR A 107 5.54 8.02 21.68
N ARG A 108 5.12 6.82 22.09
CA ARG A 108 4.87 6.46 23.49
C ARG A 108 6.10 6.68 24.39
N PHE A 109 7.30 6.37 23.91
CA PHE A 109 8.52 6.68 24.66
C PHE A 109 8.82 8.19 24.70
N MET A 110 8.52 8.92 23.64
CA MET A 110 8.66 10.38 23.63
C MET A 110 7.70 11.05 24.61
N GLU A 111 6.46 10.58 24.73
CA GLU A 111 5.49 11.06 25.73
C GLU A 111 5.95 10.80 27.18
N LYS A 112 6.75 9.76 27.42
CA LYS A 112 7.39 9.51 28.72
C LYS A 112 8.57 10.46 29.01
N GLY A 113 8.84 11.44 28.13
CA GLY A 113 9.89 12.45 28.33
C GLY A 113 11.28 12.04 27.83
N TYR A 114 11.41 10.93 27.08
CA TYR A 114 12.69 10.59 26.46
C TYR A 114 12.96 11.48 25.24
N SER A 115 14.25 11.82 25.03
CA SER A 115 14.64 12.53 23.82
C SER A 115 14.33 11.70 22.57
N PRO A 116 14.06 12.32 21.40
CA PRO A 116 13.66 11.60 20.20
C PRO A 116 14.60 10.45 19.83
N LEU A 117 15.90 10.65 19.88
CA LEU A 117 16.89 9.61 19.58
C LEU A 117 16.84 8.45 20.59
N LYS A 118 16.67 8.75 21.89
CA LYS A 118 16.58 7.71 22.93
C LYS A 118 15.25 6.96 22.84
N ALA A 119 14.16 7.67 22.61
CA ALA A 119 12.84 7.10 22.40
C ALA A 119 12.83 6.13 21.19
N THR A 120 13.46 6.52 20.09
CA THR A 120 13.61 5.69 18.89
C THR A 120 14.39 4.41 19.21
N LYS A 121 15.54 4.50 19.87
CA LYS A 121 16.33 3.31 20.23
C LYS A 121 15.58 2.34 21.13
N LEU A 122 14.89 2.84 22.15
CA LEU A 122 14.11 2.02 23.07
C LEU A 122 12.86 1.43 22.38
N GLY A 123 12.14 2.26 21.62
CA GLY A 123 10.94 1.85 20.93
C GLY A 123 11.20 0.75 19.90
N ILE A 124 12.26 0.88 19.08
CA ILE A 124 12.61 -0.15 18.10
C ILE A 124 13.11 -1.42 18.82
N GLY A 125 13.94 -1.27 19.85
CA GLY A 125 14.48 -2.42 20.60
C GLY A 125 13.37 -3.31 21.17
N GLU A 126 12.25 -2.72 21.60
CA GLU A 126 11.09 -3.45 22.14
C GLU A 126 10.31 -4.22 21.07
N ILE A 127 10.12 -3.64 19.88
CA ILE A 127 9.17 -4.17 18.89
C ILE A 127 9.78 -4.78 17.64
N SER A 128 11.09 -4.63 17.42
CA SER A 128 11.73 -5.12 16.20
C SER A 128 11.54 -6.61 16.00
N LEU A 129 11.78 -7.43 17.04
CA LEU A 129 11.62 -8.87 16.95
C LEU A 129 10.17 -9.31 16.70
N PRO A 130 9.15 -8.82 17.42
CA PRO A 130 7.75 -9.06 17.11
C PRO A 130 7.36 -8.73 15.67
N ILE A 131 7.79 -7.58 15.13
CA ILE A 131 7.46 -7.16 13.77
C ILE A 131 8.15 -8.06 12.73
N ILE A 132 9.44 -8.39 12.93
CA ILE A 132 10.17 -9.29 12.05
C ILE A 132 9.50 -10.66 12.02
N THR A 133 9.15 -11.22 13.18
CA THR A 133 8.53 -12.55 13.26
C THR A 133 7.13 -12.55 12.67
N SER A 134 6.31 -11.53 12.91
CA SER A 134 4.98 -11.39 12.31
C SER A 134 5.08 -11.32 10.77
N THR A 135 5.95 -10.44 10.25
CA THR A 135 6.14 -10.30 8.81
C THR A 135 6.70 -11.59 8.19
N ALA A 136 7.66 -12.24 8.84
CA ALA A 136 8.22 -13.53 8.39
C ALA A 136 7.15 -14.62 8.34
N THR A 137 6.26 -14.69 9.33
CA THR A 137 5.14 -15.64 9.35
C THR A 137 4.18 -15.39 8.19
N THR A 138 3.86 -14.13 7.91
CA THR A 138 3.02 -13.75 6.77
C THR A 138 3.69 -14.13 5.44
N ILE A 139 4.98 -13.85 5.28
CA ILE A 139 5.76 -14.25 4.09
C ILE A 139 5.76 -15.78 3.94
N ALA A 140 5.99 -16.52 5.03
CA ALA A 140 6.01 -17.97 5.02
C ALA A 140 4.67 -18.58 4.60
N ALA A 141 3.55 -17.94 4.94
CA ALA A 141 2.22 -18.38 4.51
C ALA A 141 2.02 -18.25 2.98
N PHE A 142 2.61 -17.22 2.36
CA PHE A 142 2.52 -17.02 0.90
C PHE A 142 3.62 -17.73 0.11
N ALA A 143 4.75 -18.06 0.73
CA ALA A 143 5.91 -18.66 0.06
C ALA A 143 5.59 -19.96 -0.73
N PRO A 144 4.75 -20.91 -0.25
CA PRO A 144 4.42 -22.11 -1.00
C PRO A 144 3.75 -21.83 -2.36
N LEU A 145 3.01 -20.73 -2.47
CA LEU A 145 2.31 -20.36 -3.71
C LEU A 145 3.28 -19.95 -4.84
N VAL A 146 4.50 -19.52 -4.49
CA VAL A 146 5.55 -19.19 -5.47
C VAL A 146 6.00 -20.44 -6.24
N PHE A 147 5.96 -21.61 -5.60
CA PHE A 147 6.43 -22.88 -6.15
C PHE A 147 5.31 -23.70 -6.80
N TRP A 148 4.14 -23.14 -7.02
CA TRP A 148 3.02 -23.85 -7.62
C TRP A 148 3.35 -24.29 -9.06
N PRO A 149 3.24 -25.59 -9.38
CA PRO A 149 3.61 -26.10 -10.70
C PRO A 149 2.58 -25.80 -11.78
N GLY A 150 3.01 -25.86 -13.05
CA GLY A 150 2.15 -25.73 -14.22
C GLY A 150 1.99 -24.29 -14.71
N LEU A 151 1.24 -24.13 -15.83
CA LEU A 151 1.05 -22.84 -16.48
C LEU A 151 0.30 -21.85 -15.59
N THR A 152 -0.76 -22.32 -14.96
CA THR A 152 -1.55 -21.54 -14.00
C THR A 152 -0.71 -21.11 -12.80
N GLY A 153 0.15 -22.00 -12.28
CA GLY A 153 1.07 -21.71 -11.19
C GLY A 153 2.06 -20.60 -11.53
N LYS A 154 2.60 -20.60 -12.75
CA LYS A 154 3.49 -19.53 -13.24
C LYS A 154 2.81 -18.15 -13.26
N PHE A 155 1.54 -18.08 -13.62
CA PHE A 155 0.78 -16.83 -13.55
C PHE A 155 0.49 -16.43 -12.12
N MET A 156 0.02 -17.36 -11.31
CA MET A 156 -0.35 -17.13 -9.93
C MET A 156 0.85 -16.81 -9.02
N SER A 157 2.06 -17.25 -9.35
CA SER A 157 3.27 -16.99 -8.58
C SER A 157 3.67 -15.50 -8.53
N PHE A 158 3.25 -14.68 -9.50
CA PHE A 158 3.51 -13.24 -9.48
C PHE A 158 2.85 -12.53 -8.28
N MET A 159 1.66 -12.99 -7.86
CA MET A 159 0.93 -12.40 -6.74
C MET A 159 1.68 -12.58 -5.40
N PRO A 160 2.00 -13.81 -4.93
CA PRO A 160 2.75 -13.99 -3.69
C PRO A 160 4.15 -13.38 -3.76
N LEU A 161 4.78 -13.38 -4.93
CA LEU A 161 6.09 -12.77 -5.12
C LEU A 161 6.03 -11.25 -4.94
N GLY A 162 5.03 -10.58 -5.51
CA GLY A 162 4.79 -9.16 -5.28
C GLY A 162 4.50 -8.84 -3.81
N LEU A 163 3.71 -9.68 -3.12
CA LEU A 163 3.45 -9.55 -1.69
C LEU A 163 4.72 -9.70 -0.86
N ILE A 164 5.54 -10.72 -1.11
CA ILE A 164 6.80 -10.97 -0.39
C ILE A 164 7.75 -9.80 -0.54
N VAL A 165 7.95 -9.30 -1.77
CA VAL A 165 8.80 -8.15 -2.05
C VAL A 165 8.30 -6.91 -1.33
N THR A 166 7.01 -6.65 -1.38
CA THR A 166 6.41 -5.46 -0.75
C THR A 166 6.47 -5.52 0.77
N LEU A 167 6.17 -6.67 1.37
CA LEU A 167 6.27 -6.86 2.82
C LEU A 167 7.71 -6.74 3.32
N THR A 168 8.68 -7.28 2.58
CA THR A 168 10.10 -7.13 2.91
C THR A 168 10.55 -5.67 2.81
N SER A 169 10.12 -4.96 1.78
CA SER A 169 10.39 -3.52 1.61
C SER A 169 9.77 -2.71 2.74
N SER A 170 8.53 -3.02 3.12
CA SER A 170 7.83 -2.38 4.23
C SER A 170 8.53 -2.59 5.56
N LEU A 171 8.96 -3.81 5.83
CA LEU A 171 9.72 -4.13 7.03
C LEU A 171 11.01 -3.30 7.12
N PHE A 172 11.73 -3.17 6.01
CA PHE A 172 12.92 -2.33 5.93
C PHE A 172 12.60 -0.86 6.18
N VAL A 173 11.57 -0.32 5.54
CA VAL A 173 11.14 1.07 5.73
C VAL A 173 10.72 1.30 7.18
N ALA A 174 9.93 0.40 7.76
CA ALA A 174 9.43 0.53 9.12
C ALA A 174 10.54 0.49 10.18
N LEU A 175 11.55 -0.37 10.01
CA LEU A 175 12.62 -0.56 11.02
C LEU A 175 13.83 0.35 10.80
N VAL A 176 14.06 0.85 9.59
CA VAL A 176 15.25 1.66 9.27
C VAL A 176 14.88 3.09 8.93
N ILE A 177 14.05 3.32 7.91
CA ILE A 177 13.78 4.66 7.40
C ILE A 177 12.86 5.43 8.33
N ASN A 178 11.75 4.84 8.74
CA ASN A 178 10.74 5.49 9.58
C ASN A 178 11.32 5.96 10.92
N PRO A 179 12.08 5.15 11.67
CA PRO A 179 12.71 5.56 12.90
C PRO A 179 13.70 6.73 12.75
N VAL A 180 14.45 6.75 11.66
CA VAL A 180 15.36 7.87 11.36
C VAL A 180 14.56 9.15 11.13
N LEU A 181 13.51 9.09 10.32
CA LEU A 181 12.62 10.24 10.07
C LEU A 181 11.98 10.73 11.38
N ILE A 182 11.48 9.83 12.20
CA ILE A 182 10.88 10.16 13.50
C ILE A 182 11.91 10.82 14.41
N SER A 183 13.10 10.27 14.53
CA SER A 183 14.15 10.81 15.41
C SER A 183 14.59 12.23 15.03
N LEU A 184 14.51 12.58 13.74
CA LEU A 184 14.92 13.87 13.21
C LEU A 184 13.81 14.92 13.21
N LEU A 185 12.57 14.50 12.90
CA LEU A 185 11.48 15.42 12.58
C LEU A 185 10.35 15.42 13.61
N MET A 186 10.19 14.35 14.40
CA MET A 186 9.07 14.24 15.32
C MET A 186 9.29 15.05 16.60
N LYS A 187 8.22 15.73 17.01
CA LYS A 187 8.15 16.44 18.31
C LYS A 187 6.89 15.99 19.03
N VAL A 188 6.94 15.88 20.36
CA VAL A 188 5.75 15.62 21.17
C VAL A 188 4.79 16.80 21.04
N GLU A 189 3.53 16.50 20.87
CA GLU A 189 2.49 17.51 20.75
C GLU A 189 2.12 18.05 22.14
N ASP A 190 2.17 19.37 22.32
CA ASP A 190 1.69 19.99 23.55
C ASP A 190 0.18 19.76 23.72
N GLU A 191 -0.25 19.56 24.97
CA GLU A 191 -1.66 19.28 25.33
C GLU A 191 -2.69 20.30 24.80
N LYS A 192 -2.25 21.47 24.38
CA LYS A 192 -3.11 22.53 23.81
C LYS A 192 -3.82 22.13 22.51
N ASN A 193 -3.40 21.09 21.84
CA ASN A 193 -3.96 20.69 20.55
C ASN A 193 -5.04 19.60 20.64
N LYS A 194 -5.45 19.19 21.85
CA LYS A 194 -6.58 18.23 22.05
C LYS A 194 -7.91 18.72 21.42
N ASN A 195 -8.06 20.03 21.25
CA ASN A 195 -9.24 20.59 20.60
C ASN A 195 -9.31 20.24 19.10
N PHE A 196 -8.16 20.21 18.41
CA PHE A 196 -8.11 19.84 16.99
C PHE A 196 -8.52 18.37 16.77
N ALA A 197 -8.04 17.45 17.60
CA ALA A 197 -8.44 16.04 17.55
C ALA A 197 -9.95 15.86 17.82
N LYS A 198 -10.53 16.67 18.72
CA LYS A 198 -11.97 16.66 18.98
C LYS A 198 -12.78 17.16 17.80
N TYR A 199 -12.34 18.24 17.14
CA TYR A 199 -13.01 18.76 15.93
C TYR A 199 -12.88 17.77 14.77
N MET A 200 -11.72 17.18 14.57
CA MET A 200 -11.47 16.16 13.55
C MET A 200 -12.34 14.92 13.77
N ARG A 201 -12.45 14.43 15.01
CA ARG A 201 -13.31 13.31 15.37
C ARG A 201 -14.77 13.61 15.07
N ASN A 202 -15.26 14.79 15.43
CA ASN A 202 -16.65 15.19 15.18
C ASN A 202 -16.93 15.30 13.67
N PHE A 203 -15.98 15.85 12.90
CA PHE A 203 -16.07 15.93 11.44
C PHE A 203 -16.15 14.55 10.81
N LEU A 204 -15.32 13.60 11.29
CA LEU A 204 -15.30 12.23 10.76
C LEU A 204 -16.57 11.45 11.10
N ILE A 205 -17.09 11.60 12.30
CA ILE A 205 -18.40 11.01 12.68
C ILE A 205 -19.47 11.52 11.71
N LEU A 206 -19.48 12.82 11.44
CA LEU A 206 -20.43 13.45 10.52
C LEU A 206 -20.23 12.98 9.07
N PHE A 207 -18.97 12.76 8.65
CA PHE A 207 -18.63 12.25 7.31
C PHE A 207 -19.02 10.78 7.14
N VAL A 208 -18.73 9.92 8.12
CA VAL A 208 -19.11 8.50 8.11
C VAL A 208 -20.64 8.35 8.16
N THR A 209 -21.32 9.11 9.01
CA THR A 209 -22.79 9.10 9.04
C THR A 209 -23.40 9.63 7.73
N GLY A 210 -22.78 10.64 7.11
CA GLY A 210 -23.19 11.13 5.79
C GLY A 210 -23.00 10.07 4.69
N LEU A 211 -21.87 9.38 4.67
CA LEU A 211 -21.59 8.30 3.73
C LEU A 211 -22.54 7.10 3.90
N THR A 212 -22.80 6.68 5.15
CA THR A 212 -23.75 5.60 5.42
C THR A 212 -25.16 6.00 5.02
N PHE A 213 -25.55 7.26 5.24
CA PHE A 213 -26.85 7.77 4.83
C PHE A 213 -27.01 7.80 3.29
N ILE A 214 -25.97 8.25 2.55
CA ILE A 214 -25.97 8.22 1.08
C ILE A 214 -26.02 6.77 0.57
N PHE A 215 -25.31 5.84 1.21
CA PHE A 215 -25.31 4.43 0.85
C PHE A 215 -26.68 3.78 1.07
N ILE A 216 -27.34 4.09 2.18
CA ILE A 216 -28.71 3.62 2.49
C ILE A 216 -29.73 4.17 1.48
N ILE A 217 -29.64 5.47 1.16
CA ILE A 217 -30.50 6.08 0.14
C ILE A 217 -30.31 5.39 -1.22
N LYS A 218 -29.05 5.12 -1.60
CA LYS A 218 -28.74 4.47 -2.87
C LYS A 218 -29.29 3.05 -2.96
N ILE A 219 -29.25 2.30 -1.86
CA ILE A 219 -29.87 0.94 -1.78
C ILE A 219 -31.39 1.05 -1.85
N PHE A 220 -31.99 2.02 -1.17
CA PHE A 220 -33.45 2.18 -1.15
C PHE A 220 -34.02 2.69 -2.48
N TRP A 221 -33.22 3.40 -3.30
CA TRP A 221 -33.66 3.96 -4.58
C TRP A 221 -33.34 3.05 -5.79
N LEU A 222 -32.46 2.05 -5.64
CA LEU A 222 -32.05 1.10 -6.70
C LEU A 222 -32.69 -0.30 -6.53
N GLY A 223 -33.44 -0.54 -5.47
CA GLY A 223 -34.29 -1.72 -5.26
C GLY A 223 -35.76 -1.37 -5.48
#